data_afc82018146354a6ff49b718bf31036a
#
_entry.id   afc82018146354a6ff49b718bf31036a
#
_cell.length_a   1.000
_cell.length_b   1.000
_cell.length_c   1.000
_cell.angle_alpha   90.00
_cell.angle_beta   90.00
_cell.angle_gamma   90.00
#
_symmetry.space_group_name_H-M   'P 1'
#
loop_
_entity.id
_entity.type
_entity.pdbx_description
1 polymer ?
#
loop_
_entity_poly.entity_id
_entity_poly.type
_entity_poly.pdbx_seq_one_letter_code
_entity_poly.pdbx_strand_id
1 'polypeptide(L)'
;MKGTILIVDDNREIVDSLGKLLAIEGYEILTAYDGMEALSVLEKSQPDLILLDVMMPRLNGLSALMKIRESHNIPAIMLSAKTEESDKVSGLLLGADDYIEKPYNPAELLARVQAQLRRYKAYGGSHPAAEQKSDAIVNGGLTLDMRQKLLFVDGEAVRLTATEYKITELLMRHIGQVFSAAQIYENVWNENADFSVENTVMVHIRHIREKIEIDPKNPRYVKVVWGIGYKMEKHQK
;
A
#
# COMPACT_ATOMS: atom_id res chain seq x y z
N MET A 1 -3.93 0.08 -23.01
CA MET A 1 -3.20 0.86 -22.01
C MET A 1 -2.96 0.00 -20.77
N LYS A 2 -1.75 0.03 -20.21
CA LYS A 2 -1.41 -0.74 -18.98
C LYS A 2 -1.98 -0.11 -17.71
N GLY A 3 -2.31 1.19 -17.74
CA GLY A 3 -2.84 1.98 -16.61
C GLY A 3 -2.35 3.42 -16.66
N THR A 4 -2.83 4.25 -15.73
CA THR A 4 -2.48 5.67 -15.60
C THR A 4 -1.65 5.88 -14.35
N ILE A 5 -0.50 6.55 -14.47
CA ILE A 5 0.43 6.82 -13.36
C ILE A 5 0.55 8.33 -13.16
N LEU A 6 0.35 8.80 -11.93
CA LEU A 6 0.63 10.18 -11.55
C LEU A 6 2.06 10.26 -11.01
N ILE A 7 2.89 11.11 -11.63
CA ILE A 7 4.26 11.41 -11.21
C ILE A 7 4.25 12.79 -10.55
N VAL A 8 4.74 12.85 -9.31
CA VAL A 8 4.79 14.07 -8.51
C VAL A 8 6.21 14.31 -8.01
N ASP A 9 6.89 15.29 -8.58
CA ASP A 9 8.26 15.67 -8.22
C ASP A 9 8.47 17.13 -8.64
N ASP A 10 9.11 17.96 -7.83
CA ASP A 10 9.36 19.37 -8.17
C ASP A 10 10.42 19.56 -9.25
N ASN A 11 11.25 18.55 -9.47
CA ASN A 11 12.24 18.54 -10.55
C ASN A 11 11.63 18.08 -11.87
N ARG A 12 11.41 19.04 -12.79
CA ARG A 12 10.83 18.79 -14.12
C ARG A 12 11.63 17.78 -14.95
N GLU A 13 12.94 17.75 -14.83
CA GLU A 13 13.79 16.81 -15.57
C GLU A 13 13.54 15.36 -15.10
N ILE A 14 13.33 15.16 -13.80
CA ILE A 14 12.96 13.85 -13.23
C ILE A 14 11.58 13.44 -13.74
N VAL A 15 10.60 14.32 -13.66
CA VAL A 15 9.23 14.06 -14.16
C VAL A 15 9.26 13.67 -15.65
N ASP A 16 9.97 14.42 -16.49
CA ASP A 16 10.09 14.16 -17.92
C ASP A 16 10.81 12.83 -18.21
N SER A 17 11.87 12.54 -17.48
CA SER A 17 12.64 11.29 -17.64
C SER A 17 11.80 10.07 -17.23
N LEU A 18 11.15 10.12 -16.07
CA LEU A 18 10.25 9.07 -15.61
C LEU A 18 9.05 8.92 -16.54
N GLY A 19 8.47 10.04 -16.96
CA GLY A 19 7.34 10.04 -17.87
C GLY A 19 7.67 9.33 -19.19
N LYS A 20 8.82 9.60 -19.78
CA LYS A 20 9.29 8.92 -21.00
C LYS A 20 9.51 7.43 -20.76
N LEU A 21 10.18 7.06 -19.66
CA LEU A 21 10.44 5.67 -19.31
C LEU A 21 9.12 4.87 -19.20
N LEU A 22 8.16 5.41 -18.48
CA LEU A 22 6.90 4.73 -18.22
C LEU A 22 5.97 4.75 -19.45
N ALA A 23 6.01 5.81 -20.24
CA ALA A 23 5.23 5.89 -21.49
C ALA A 23 5.69 4.84 -22.52
N ILE A 24 7.00 4.57 -22.63
CA ILE A 24 7.55 3.50 -23.48
C ILE A 24 6.99 2.13 -23.03
N GLU A 25 6.78 1.93 -21.75
CA GLU A 25 6.16 0.74 -21.19
C GLU A 25 4.64 0.65 -21.41
N GLY A 26 4.02 1.69 -21.99
CA GLY A 26 2.60 1.74 -22.36
C GLY A 26 1.67 2.24 -21.25
N TYR A 27 2.19 3.00 -20.29
CA TYR A 27 1.41 3.71 -19.27
C TYR A 27 0.99 5.09 -19.77
N GLU A 28 -0.17 5.56 -19.35
CA GLU A 28 -0.58 6.96 -19.45
C GLU A 28 0.00 7.74 -18.28
N ILE A 29 0.51 8.96 -18.53
CA ILE A 29 1.23 9.73 -17.53
C ILE A 29 0.47 11.01 -17.21
N LEU A 30 0.19 11.20 -15.94
CA LEU A 30 -0.21 12.47 -15.35
C LEU A 30 0.96 13.04 -14.55
N THR A 31 1.09 14.35 -14.51
CA THR A 31 2.21 15.02 -13.84
C THR A 31 1.71 16.08 -12.87
N ALA A 32 2.44 16.26 -11.78
CA ALA A 32 2.30 17.37 -10.84
C ALA A 32 3.68 17.74 -10.29
N TYR A 33 3.87 18.99 -9.90
CA TYR A 33 5.18 19.51 -9.48
C TYR A 33 5.24 19.86 -7.98
N ASP A 34 4.19 19.55 -7.23
CA ASP A 34 4.11 19.55 -5.78
C ASP A 34 2.84 18.86 -5.30
N GLY A 35 2.71 18.73 -3.96
CA GLY A 35 1.58 18.06 -3.35
C GLY A 35 0.23 18.75 -3.57
N MET A 36 0.19 20.08 -3.74
CA MET A 36 -1.08 20.80 -4.03
C MET A 36 -1.57 20.52 -5.44
N GLU A 37 -0.66 20.55 -6.42
CA GLU A 37 -0.97 20.15 -7.79
C GLU A 37 -1.41 18.70 -7.88
N ALA A 38 -0.76 17.78 -7.12
CA ALA A 38 -1.15 16.39 -7.06
C ALA A 38 -2.61 16.23 -6.57
N LEU A 39 -3.01 16.92 -5.51
CA LEU A 39 -4.39 16.91 -5.02
C LEU A 39 -5.37 17.43 -6.09
N SER A 40 -5.02 18.53 -6.78
CA SER A 40 -5.86 19.09 -7.86
C SER A 40 -6.00 18.14 -9.06
N VAL A 41 -4.97 17.34 -9.37
CA VAL A 41 -5.04 16.29 -10.40
C VAL A 41 -5.99 15.18 -9.96
N LEU A 42 -5.92 14.77 -8.69
CA LEU A 42 -6.76 13.70 -8.15
C LEU A 42 -8.25 14.07 -8.05
N GLU A 43 -8.58 15.35 -7.97
CA GLU A 43 -9.97 15.82 -8.08
C GLU A 43 -10.59 15.57 -9.47
N LYS A 44 -9.76 15.53 -10.51
CA LYS A 44 -10.19 15.45 -11.91
C LYS A 44 -9.92 14.11 -12.57
N SER A 45 -9.04 13.31 -11.97
CA SER A 45 -8.53 12.07 -12.55
C SER A 45 -8.30 11.02 -11.47
N GLN A 46 -8.41 9.75 -11.86
CA GLN A 46 -8.16 8.61 -10.98
C GLN A 46 -6.99 7.77 -11.53
N PRO A 47 -5.75 8.11 -11.19
CA PRO A 47 -4.61 7.28 -11.57
C PRO A 47 -4.64 5.93 -10.85
N ASP A 48 -4.03 4.93 -11.48
CA ASP A 48 -3.89 3.58 -10.92
C ASP A 48 -2.72 3.46 -9.93
N LEU A 49 -1.78 4.45 -9.96
CA LEU A 49 -0.60 4.50 -9.08
C LEU A 49 -0.06 5.92 -9.01
N ILE A 50 0.52 6.28 -7.87
CA ILE A 50 1.19 7.56 -7.63
C ILE A 50 2.68 7.29 -7.35
N LEU A 51 3.58 7.94 -8.09
CA LEU A 51 4.99 8.11 -7.74
C LEU A 51 5.13 9.49 -7.09
N LEU A 52 5.56 9.56 -5.84
CA LEU A 52 5.49 10.78 -5.04
C LEU A 52 6.82 11.08 -4.40
N ASP A 53 7.45 12.18 -4.80
CA ASP A 53 8.67 12.66 -4.13
C ASP A 53 8.36 13.12 -2.70
N VAL A 54 9.27 12.82 -1.78
CA VAL A 54 9.16 13.23 -0.37
C VAL A 54 9.40 14.72 -0.22
N MET A 55 10.43 15.23 -0.87
CA MET A 55 10.93 16.58 -0.66
C MET A 55 10.48 17.53 -1.76
N MET A 56 9.36 18.20 -1.55
CA MET A 56 8.81 19.18 -2.50
C MET A 56 8.43 20.49 -1.80
N PRO A 57 8.44 21.63 -2.53
CA PRO A 57 7.97 22.90 -2.01
C PRO A 57 6.45 22.91 -1.79
N ARG A 58 5.95 23.92 -1.08
CA ARG A 58 4.53 24.16 -0.78
C ARG A 58 3.92 23.07 0.09
N LEU A 59 3.66 21.90 -0.45
CA LEU A 59 3.15 20.73 0.26
C LEU A 59 4.08 19.54 -0.06
N ASN A 60 4.85 19.09 0.94
CA ASN A 60 5.76 17.96 0.81
C ASN A 60 5.00 16.64 0.58
N GLY A 61 5.70 15.61 0.08
CA GLY A 61 5.09 14.36 -0.28
C GLY A 61 4.43 13.61 0.87
N LEU A 62 4.99 13.67 2.08
CA LEU A 62 4.41 13.03 3.25
C LEU A 62 3.06 13.66 3.63
N SER A 63 3.00 14.99 3.64
CA SER A 63 1.77 15.73 3.91
C SER A 63 0.75 15.57 2.78
N ALA A 64 1.21 15.48 1.53
CA ALA A 64 0.34 15.19 0.40
C ALA A 64 -0.27 13.78 0.51
N LEU A 65 0.55 12.78 0.83
CA LEU A 65 0.10 11.39 1.01
C LEU A 65 -0.98 11.29 2.10
N MET A 66 -0.76 11.95 3.23
CA MET A 66 -1.73 11.97 4.33
C MET A 66 -3.11 12.49 3.84
N LYS A 67 -3.13 13.61 3.11
CA LYS A 67 -4.36 14.16 2.54
C LYS A 67 -4.98 13.26 1.47
N ILE A 68 -4.15 12.62 0.64
CA ILE A 68 -4.61 11.65 -0.36
C ILE A 68 -5.32 10.49 0.33
N ARG A 69 -4.79 10.00 1.45
CA ARG A 69 -5.35 8.87 2.20
C ARG A 69 -6.70 9.18 2.89
N GLU A 70 -7.05 10.44 3.08
CA GLU A 70 -8.39 10.84 3.58
C GLU A 70 -9.51 10.40 2.62
N SER A 71 -9.23 10.37 1.30
CA SER A 71 -10.26 10.12 0.26
C SER A 71 -9.91 9.04 -0.76
N HIS A 72 -8.62 8.66 -0.88
CA HIS A 72 -8.15 7.74 -1.92
C HIS A 72 -7.26 6.63 -1.35
N ASN A 73 -7.47 5.40 -1.86
CA ASN A 73 -6.63 4.23 -1.59
C ASN A 73 -5.76 3.84 -2.80
N ILE A 74 -5.43 4.81 -3.66
CA ILE A 74 -4.56 4.60 -4.80
C ILE A 74 -3.16 4.21 -4.30
N PRO A 75 -2.54 3.13 -4.82
CA PRO A 75 -1.19 2.76 -4.41
C PRO A 75 -0.21 3.90 -4.64
N ALA A 76 0.62 4.16 -3.63
CA ALA A 76 1.60 5.23 -3.64
C ALA A 76 3.01 4.68 -3.35
N ILE A 77 3.94 4.94 -4.26
CA ILE A 77 5.37 4.67 -4.08
C ILE A 77 6.05 6.00 -3.78
N MET A 78 6.70 6.08 -2.62
CA MET A 78 7.47 7.27 -2.26
C MET A 78 8.84 7.24 -2.91
N LEU A 79 9.26 8.37 -3.46
CA LEU A 79 10.62 8.57 -3.98
C LEU A 79 11.39 9.46 -2.99
N SER A 80 12.55 9.04 -2.51
CA SER A 80 13.30 9.81 -1.51
C SER A 80 14.79 9.82 -1.76
N ALA A 81 15.44 10.92 -1.37
CA ALA A 81 16.89 10.97 -1.26
C ALA A 81 17.36 10.13 -0.07
N LYS A 82 18.55 9.53 -0.19
CA LYS A 82 19.19 8.57 0.75
C LYS A 82 19.48 9.10 2.18
N THR A 83 18.76 10.04 2.71
CA THR A 83 19.26 10.81 3.85
C THR A 83 18.75 10.43 5.22
N GLU A 84 17.60 9.77 5.38
CA GLU A 84 17.16 9.38 6.74
C GLU A 84 16.24 8.13 6.72
N GLU A 85 16.62 7.11 7.49
CA GLU A 85 15.72 5.98 7.81
C GLU A 85 14.38 6.44 8.42
N SER A 86 14.41 7.61 9.11
CA SER A 86 13.24 8.28 9.67
C SER A 86 12.20 8.65 8.61
N ASP A 87 12.62 9.05 7.41
CA ASP A 87 11.68 9.41 6.32
C ASP A 87 11.01 8.19 5.70
N LYS A 88 11.73 7.07 5.58
CA LYS A 88 11.16 5.79 5.15
C LYS A 88 10.08 5.32 6.13
N VAL A 89 10.39 5.31 7.42
CA VAL A 89 9.45 4.94 8.47
C VAL A 89 8.27 5.91 8.49
N SER A 90 8.49 7.20 8.35
CA SER A 90 7.44 8.21 8.33
C SER A 90 6.51 8.06 7.11
N GLY A 91 7.06 7.83 5.91
CA GLY A 91 6.25 7.62 4.70
C GLY A 91 5.38 6.37 4.79
N LEU A 92 5.93 5.27 5.27
CA LEU A 92 5.17 4.04 5.51
C LEU A 92 4.13 4.24 6.62
N LEU A 93 4.46 4.97 7.70
CA LEU A 93 3.53 5.34 8.78
C LEU A 93 2.34 6.17 8.27
N LEU A 94 2.50 6.91 7.19
CA LEU A 94 1.46 7.71 6.57
C LEU A 94 0.68 6.95 5.45
N GLY A 95 0.95 5.66 5.26
CA GLY A 95 0.20 4.79 4.35
C GLY A 95 0.78 4.69 2.94
N ALA A 96 2.09 4.91 2.75
CA ALA A 96 2.78 4.52 1.52
C ALA A 96 2.77 3.00 1.35
N ASP A 97 2.61 2.53 0.12
CA ASP A 97 2.61 1.10 -0.20
C ASP A 97 4.02 0.56 -0.49
N ASP A 98 4.93 1.45 -0.89
CA ASP A 98 6.33 1.11 -1.17
C ASP A 98 7.21 2.38 -1.13
N TYR A 99 8.53 2.18 -1.16
CA TYR A 99 9.52 3.22 -1.05
C TYR A 99 10.71 2.94 -1.98
N ILE A 100 11.13 3.93 -2.75
CA ILE A 100 12.29 3.84 -3.65
C ILE A 100 13.29 4.95 -3.32
N GLU A 101 14.54 4.56 -3.16
CA GLU A 101 15.63 5.46 -2.83
C GLU A 101 16.22 6.10 -4.10
N LYS A 102 16.43 7.42 -4.08
CA LYS A 102 17.15 8.16 -5.12
C LYS A 102 18.66 8.15 -4.83
N PRO A 103 19.53 7.90 -5.86
CA PRO A 103 19.20 7.62 -7.23
C PRO A 103 18.74 6.17 -7.43
N TYR A 104 17.64 5.99 -8.14
CA TYR A 104 17.06 4.66 -8.39
C TYR A 104 17.52 4.06 -9.72
N ASN A 105 17.57 2.74 -9.75
CA ASN A 105 17.75 1.99 -10.98
C ASN A 105 16.42 1.96 -11.76
N PRO A 106 16.39 2.35 -13.05
CA PRO A 106 15.18 2.32 -13.86
C PRO A 106 14.48 0.95 -13.90
N ALA A 107 15.24 -0.14 -13.94
CA ALA A 107 14.67 -1.50 -13.94
C ALA A 107 14.01 -1.84 -12.59
N GLU A 108 14.58 -1.40 -11.47
CA GLU A 108 13.99 -1.57 -10.14
C GLU A 108 12.69 -0.78 -10.03
N LEU A 109 12.69 0.49 -10.44
CA LEU A 109 11.49 1.32 -10.44
C LEU A 109 10.37 0.69 -11.27
N LEU A 110 10.67 0.23 -12.47
CA LEU A 110 9.69 -0.45 -13.33
C LEU A 110 9.15 -1.72 -12.68
N ALA A 111 10.01 -2.54 -12.06
CA ALA A 111 9.59 -3.76 -11.38
C ALA A 111 8.64 -3.46 -10.22
N ARG A 112 8.93 -2.44 -9.41
CA ARG A 112 8.07 -2.00 -8.29
C ARG A 112 6.75 -1.41 -8.76
N VAL A 113 6.76 -0.56 -9.79
CA VAL A 113 5.56 -0.01 -10.43
C VAL A 113 4.66 -1.15 -10.93
N GLN A 114 5.22 -2.11 -11.67
CA GLN A 114 4.48 -3.26 -12.19
C GLN A 114 3.93 -4.14 -11.06
N ALA A 115 4.70 -4.35 -10.00
CA ALA A 115 4.27 -5.11 -8.84
C ALA A 115 3.10 -4.44 -8.13
N GLN A 116 3.15 -3.12 -7.89
CA GLN A 116 2.07 -2.37 -7.25
C GLN A 116 0.80 -2.32 -8.11
N LEU A 117 0.93 -2.04 -9.41
CA LEU A 117 -0.22 -2.03 -10.33
C LEU A 117 -0.88 -3.41 -10.46
N ARG A 118 -0.09 -4.48 -10.52
CA ARG A 118 -0.62 -5.85 -10.51
C ARG A 118 -1.39 -6.12 -9.21
N ARG A 119 -0.87 -5.68 -8.08
CA ARG A 119 -1.54 -5.78 -6.78
C ARG A 119 -2.85 -5.00 -6.79
N TYR A 120 -2.83 -3.74 -7.21
CA TYR A 120 -4.01 -2.87 -7.23
C TYR A 120 -5.11 -3.42 -8.15
N LYS A 121 -4.77 -3.83 -9.38
CA LYS A 121 -5.74 -4.41 -10.33
C LYS A 121 -6.27 -5.77 -9.88
N ALA A 122 -5.44 -6.58 -9.23
CA ALA A 122 -5.88 -7.85 -8.67
C ALA A 122 -6.78 -7.68 -7.44
N TYR A 123 -6.65 -6.56 -6.71
CA TYR A 123 -7.26 -6.37 -5.39
C TYR A 123 -8.14 -5.12 -5.26
N GLY A 124 -8.15 -4.21 -6.21
CA GLY A 124 -8.85 -2.91 -6.12
C GLY A 124 -9.75 -2.54 -7.30
N GLY A 125 -9.72 -3.29 -8.39
CA GLY A 125 -10.57 -3.01 -9.56
C GLY A 125 -12.01 -3.43 -9.33
N SER A 126 -12.93 -2.47 -9.44
CA SER A 126 -14.39 -2.69 -9.39
C SER A 126 -14.82 -3.73 -10.43
N HIS A 127 -15.27 -4.88 -10.00
CA HIS A 127 -16.04 -5.79 -10.84
C HIS A 127 -17.46 -5.92 -10.32
N PRO A 128 -18.46 -5.86 -11.22
CA PRO A 128 -19.86 -5.99 -10.84
C PRO A 128 -20.16 -7.42 -10.33
N ALA A 129 -21.01 -7.47 -9.34
CA ALA A 129 -21.48 -8.67 -8.68
C ALA A 129 -22.01 -9.71 -9.67
N ALA A 130 -21.42 -10.89 -9.69
CA ALA A 130 -22.03 -12.09 -10.15
C ALA A 130 -22.17 -13.04 -8.96
N GLU A 131 -23.41 -13.35 -8.62
CA GLU A 131 -23.77 -14.30 -7.58
C GLU A 131 -23.18 -15.67 -7.86
N GLN A 132 -22.26 -16.11 -7.01
CA GLN A 132 -21.94 -17.53 -6.78
C GLN A 132 -21.06 -17.65 -5.53
N LYS A 133 -21.29 -18.67 -4.70
CA LYS A 133 -20.67 -19.12 -3.44
C LYS A 133 -19.56 -18.21 -2.87
N SER A 134 -19.79 -17.67 -1.69
CA SER A 134 -18.90 -16.76 -0.97
C SER A 134 -17.55 -17.40 -0.64
N ASP A 135 -16.50 -17.04 -1.37
CA ASP A 135 -15.12 -17.27 -0.95
C ASP A 135 -14.76 -16.24 0.14
N ALA A 136 -15.49 -16.27 1.25
CA ALA A 136 -15.26 -15.39 2.37
C ALA A 136 -14.58 -16.16 3.50
N ILE A 137 -13.55 -15.58 4.09
CA ILE A 137 -12.92 -16.09 5.30
C ILE A 137 -13.50 -15.30 6.48
N VAL A 138 -14.06 -16.04 7.44
CA VAL A 138 -14.67 -15.44 8.64
C VAL A 138 -13.84 -15.78 9.87
N ASN A 139 -13.58 -14.78 10.71
CA ASN A 139 -12.86 -14.93 11.98
C ASN A 139 -13.45 -13.96 13.03
N GLY A 140 -14.35 -14.44 13.87
CA GLY A 140 -15.10 -13.59 14.80
C GLY A 140 -15.96 -12.56 14.04
N GLY A 141 -15.73 -11.28 14.30
CA GLY A 141 -16.39 -10.17 13.60
C GLY A 141 -15.76 -9.82 12.25
N LEU A 142 -14.58 -10.37 11.91
CA LEU A 142 -13.95 -10.13 10.64
C LEU A 142 -14.52 -11.03 9.55
N THR A 143 -14.85 -10.44 8.39
CA THR A 143 -15.23 -11.17 7.18
C THR A 143 -14.44 -10.64 6.00
N LEU A 144 -13.53 -11.44 5.46
CA LEU A 144 -12.74 -11.11 4.28
C LEU A 144 -13.42 -11.69 3.04
N ASP A 145 -14.03 -10.84 2.24
CA ASP A 145 -14.57 -11.23 0.93
C ASP A 145 -13.44 -11.25 -0.10
N MET A 146 -13.07 -12.44 -0.53
CA MET A 146 -11.93 -12.66 -1.43
C MET A 146 -12.23 -12.29 -2.87
N ARG A 147 -13.50 -12.20 -3.26
CA ARG A 147 -13.93 -11.80 -4.62
C ARG A 147 -13.97 -10.29 -4.75
N GLN A 148 -14.64 -9.64 -3.79
CA GLN A 148 -14.77 -8.18 -3.78
C GLN A 148 -13.50 -7.49 -3.28
N LYS A 149 -12.55 -8.26 -2.69
CA LYS A 149 -11.35 -7.74 -2.05
C LYS A 149 -11.66 -6.73 -0.95
N LEU A 150 -12.73 -6.99 -0.22
CA LEU A 150 -13.21 -6.16 0.87
C LEU A 150 -13.08 -6.89 2.21
N LEU A 151 -12.72 -6.12 3.22
CA LEU A 151 -12.78 -6.57 4.62
C LEU A 151 -13.98 -5.90 5.29
N PHE A 152 -14.73 -6.69 6.05
CA PHE A 152 -15.79 -6.20 6.92
C PHE A 152 -15.41 -6.46 8.38
N VAL A 153 -15.69 -5.51 9.24
CA VAL A 153 -15.57 -5.61 10.69
C VAL A 153 -16.97 -5.43 11.27
N ASP A 154 -17.49 -6.47 11.91
CA ASP A 154 -18.86 -6.50 12.46
C ASP A 154 -19.95 -6.08 11.44
N GLY A 155 -19.72 -6.41 10.15
CA GLY A 155 -20.61 -6.11 9.05
C GLY A 155 -20.36 -4.79 8.33
N GLU A 156 -19.54 -3.91 8.87
CA GLU A 156 -19.16 -2.64 8.26
C GLU A 156 -17.92 -2.78 7.37
N ALA A 157 -17.99 -2.25 6.16
CA ALA A 157 -16.88 -2.32 5.20
C ALA A 157 -15.71 -1.43 5.63
N VAL A 158 -14.52 -2.00 5.71
CA VAL A 158 -13.29 -1.30 6.07
C VAL A 158 -12.38 -1.16 4.86
N ARG A 159 -11.93 0.07 4.59
CA ARG A 159 -11.03 0.37 3.47
C ARG A 159 -9.58 0.05 3.85
N LEU A 160 -9.02 -0.96 3.21
CA LEU A 160 -7.60 -1.29 3.28
C LEU A 160 -6.87 -0.82 2.03
N THR A 161 -5.61 -0.42 2.16
CA THR A 161 -4.72 -0.30 0.98
C THR A 161 -4.45 -1.68 0.38
N ALA A 162 -3.89 -1.74 -0.83
CA ALA A 162 -3.60 -3.02 -1.47
C ALA A 162 -2.62 -3.87 -0.65
N THR A 163 -1.63 -3.24 -0.01
CA THR A 163 -0.64 -3.91 0.85
C THR A 163 -1.27 -4.39 2.16
N GLU A 164 -2.05 -3.55 2.83
CA GLU A 164 -2.78 -3.93 4.05
C GLU A 164 -3.74 -5.10 3.78
N TYR A 165 -4.46 -5.07 2.65
CA TYR A 165 -5.33 -6.16 2.25
C TYR A 165 -4.56 -7.47 2.11
N LYS A 166 -3.41 -7.47 1.42
CA LYS A 166 -2.59 -8.67 1.25
C LYS A 166 -2.05 -9.23 2.55
N ILE A 167 -1.58 -8.37 3.45
CA ILE A 167 -1.13 -8.80 4.78
C ILE A 167 -2.31 -9.43 5.52
N THR A 168 -3.47 -8.79 5.50
CA THR A 168 -4.69 -9.31 6.15
C THR A 168 -5.13 -10.62 5.52
N GLU A 169 -5.11 -10.74 4.20
CA GLU A 169 -5.43 -11.98 3.47
C GLU A 169 -4.47 -13.11 3.85
N LEU A 170 -3.16 -12.85 3.86
CA LEU A 170 -2.15 -13.84 4.26
C LEU A 170 -2.44 -14.37 5.66
N LEU A 171 -2.64 -13.49 6.61
CA LEU A 171 -2.87 -13.86 8.01
C LEU A 171 -4.23 -14.54 8.21
N MET A 172 -5.29 -14.11 7.52
CA MET A 172 -6.61 -14.72 7.60
C MET A 172 -6.71 -16.09 6.90
N ARG A 173 -5.91 -16.33 5.87
CA ARG A 173 -5.80 -17.67 5.26
C ARG A 173 -5.10 -18.67 6.17
N HIS A 174 -4.29 -18.20 7.12
CA HIS A 174 -3.45 -19.01 7.99
C HIS A 174 -3.69 -18.65 9.46
N ILE A 175 -4.96 -18.61 9.87
CA ILE A 175 -5.36 -18.26 11.24
C ILE A 175 -4.62 -19.14 12.24
N GLY A 176 -3.98 -18.51 13.24
CA GLY A 176 -3.19 -19.16 14.29
C GLY A 176 -1.72 -19.39 13.92
N GLN A 177 -1.36 -19.37 12.63
CA GLN A 177 0.03 -19.49 12.20
C GLN A 177 0.79 -18.19 12.43
N VAL A 178 2.02 -18.30 12.92
CA VAL A 178 2.92 -17.15 13.11
C VAL A 178 3.76 -16.97 11.85
N PHE A 179 3.85 -15.73 11.38
CA PHE A 179 4.74 -15.31 10.28
C PHE A 179 5.74 -14.30 10.80
N SER A 180 7.02 -14.49 10.51
CA SER A 180 8.03 -13.46 10.75
C SER A 180 7.80 -12.25 9.84
N ALA A 181 8.37 -11.10 10.17
CA ALA A 181 8.31 -9.92 9.31
C ALA A 181 8.90 -10.23 7.92
N ALA A 182 10.01 -10.95 7.85
CA ALA A 182 10.60 -11.39 6.59
C ALA A 182 9.63 -12.26 5.77
N GLN A 183 8.98 -13.24 6.37
CA GLN A 183 7.99 -14.09 5.69
C GLN A 183 6.78 -13.29 5.20
N ILE A 184 6.26 -12.34 5.99
CA ILE A 184 5.18 -11.45 5.55
C ILE A 184 5.65 -10.62 4.35
N TYR A 185 6.85 -10.04 4.43
CA TYR A 185 7.41 -9.23 3.36
C TYR A 185 7.55 -10.04 2.06
N GLU A 186 8.22 -11.19 2.11
CA GLU A 186 8.41 -12.06 0.94
C GLU A 186 7.09 -12.48 0.29
N ASN A 187 6.08 -12.85 1.09
CA ASN A 187 4.77 -13.25 0.56
C ASN A 187 3.97 -12.07 -0.04
N VAL A 188 4.10 -10.87 0.53
CA VAL A 188 3.30 -9.70 0.15
C VAL A 188 3.97 -8.91 -0.95
N TRP A 189 5.27 -8.65 -0.85
CA TRP A 189 6.03 -7.88 -1.85
C TRP A 189 6.62 -8.75 -2.96
N ASN A 190 6.74 -10.07 -2.71
CA ASN A 190 7.35 -11.03 -3.63
C ASN A 190 8.83 -10.71 -3.95
N GLU A 191 9.53 -10.21 -2.95
CA GLU A 191 10.93 -9.81 -2.95
C GLU A 191 11.63 -10.44 -1.75
N ASN A 192 12.96 -10.64 -1.85
CA ASN A 192 13.73 -11.13 -0.71
C ASN A 192 13.75 -10.09 0.42
N ALA A 193 13.64 -10.56 1.65
CA ALA A 193 13.71 -9.71 2.82
C ALA A 193 15.13 -9.14 3.01
N ASP A 194 15.24 -7.84 3.22
CA ASP A 194 16.45 -7.14 3.65
C ASP A 194 16.34 -6.68 5.12
N PHE A 195 17.36 -5.97 5.61
CA PHE A 195 17.40 -5.49 7.00
C PHE A 195 16.33 -4.46 7.35
N SER A 196 15.62 -3.88 6.37
CA SER A 196 14.62 -2.81 6.59
C SER A 196 13.19 -3.32 6.68
N VAL A 197 12.95 -4.59 6.37
CA VAL A 197 11.60 -5.16 6.23
C VAL A 197 10.80 -5.18 7.54
N GLU A 198 11.48 -5.29 8.68
CA GLU A 198 10.79 -5.33 9.99
C GLU A 198 10.01 -4.04 10.24
N ASN A 199 10.60 -2.88 9.96
CA ASN A 199 9.94 -1.59 10.11
C ASN A 199 8.77 -1.44 9.14
N THR A 200 8.96 -1.86 7.88
CA THR A 200 7.92 -1.82 6.84
C THR A 200 6.69 -2.63 7.26
N VAL A 201 6.90 -3.89 7.66
CA VAL A 201 5.80 -4.76 8.08
C VAL A 201 5.14 -4.25 9.35
N MET A 202 5.92 -3.83 10.35
CA MET A 202 5.41 -3.30 11.62
C MET A 202 4.44 -2.13 11.41
N VAL A 203 4.75 -1.24 10.48
CA VAL A 203 3.94 -0.08 10.16
C VAL A 203 2.60 -0.48 9.54
N HIS A 204 2.62 -1.37 8.55
CA HIS A 204 1.38 -1.87 7.96
C HIS A 204 0.51 -2.65 8.97
N ILE A 205 1.13 -3.44 9.84
CA ILE A 205 0.42 -4.10 10.94
C ILE A 205 -0.25 -3.08 11.87
N ARG A 206 0.44 -1.98 12.19
CA ARG A 206 -0.15 -0.90 12.98
C ARG A 206 -1.37 -0.30 12.30
N HIS A 207 -1.28 0.05 11.01
CA HIS A 207 -2.41 0.61 10.26
C HIS A 207 -3.58 -0.37 10.14
N ILE A 208 -3.30 -1.65 9.92
CA ILE A 208 -4.33 -2.68 9.92
C ILE A 208 -5.05 -2.70 11.28
N ARG A 209 -4.30 -2.70 12.40
CA ARG A 209 -4.90 -2.65 13.74
C ARG A 209 -5.75 -1.41 13.97
N GLU A 210 -5.29 -0.23 13.55
CA GLU A 210 -6.05 1.02 13.65
C GLU A 210 -7.39 0.96 12.91
N LYS A 211 -7.51 0.10 11.90
CA LYS A 211 -8.72 -0.06 11.09
C LYS A 211 -9.65 -1.20 11.56
N ILE A 212 -9.11 -2.24 12.21
CA ILE A 212 -9.88 -3.45 12.53
C ILE A 212 -10.04 -3.73 14.02
N GLU A 213 -9.24 -3.11 14.88
CA GLU A 213 -9.25 -3.36 16.32
C GLU A 213 -9.99 -2.24 17.05
N ILE A 214 -10.73 -2.59 18.08
CA ILE A 214 -11.35 -1.60 18.99
C ILE A 214 -10.26 -0.86 19.76
N ASP A 215 -9.22 -1.57 20.21
CA ASP A 215 -8.03 -0.99 20.84
C ASP A 215 -6.78 -1.49 20.12
N PRO A 216 -6.14 -0.67 19.25
CA PRO A 216 -4.94 -1.05 18.52
C PRO A 216 -3.74 -1.42 19.43
N LYS A 217 -3.71 -0.91 20.67
CA LYS A 217 -2.65 -1.22 21.65
C LYS A 217 -2.85 -2.59 22.30
N ASN A 218 -4.11 -3.03 22.45
CA ASN A 218 -4.49 -4.33 22.95
C ASN A 218 -5.25 -5.12 21.87
N PRO A 219 -4.62 -5.44 20.74
CA PRO A 219 -5.28 -5.99 19.58
C PRO A 219 -5.94 -7.35 19.90
N ARG A 220 -7.14 -7.55 19.37
CA ARG A 220 -7.88 -8.80 19.48
C ARG A 220 -7.47 -9.78 18.39
N TYR A 221 -7.38 -9.30 17.15
CA TYR A 221 -7.18 -10.12 15.95
C TYR A 221 -5.72 -10.30 15.59
N VAL A 222 -4.99 -9.21 15.34
CA VAL A 222 -3.59 -9.28 14.90
C VAL A 222 -2.65 -9.23 16.10
N LYS A 223 -2.20 -10.41 16.56
CA LYS A 223 -1.30 -10.54 17.71
C LYS A 223 0.17 -10.50 17.31
N VAL A 224 0.99 -9.90 18.19
CA VAL A 224 2.44 -10.07 18.14
C VAL A 224 2.84 -11.31 18.92
N VAL A 225 3.76 -12.08 18.36
CA VAL A 225 4.47 -13.16 19.08
C VAL A 225 5.90 -12.68 19.25
N TRP A 226 6.23 -12.26 20.45
CA TRP A 226 7.49 -11.59 20.78
C TRP A 226 8.71 -12.39 20.33
N GLY A 227 9.61 -11.72 19.63
CA GLY A 227 10.84 -12.32 19.07
C GLY A 227 10.62 -13.24 17.87
N ILE A 228 9.36 -13.39 17.36
CA ILE A 228 9.06 -14.30 16.23
C ILE A 228 8.34 -13.56 15.11
N GLY A 229 7.24 -12.84 15.39
CA GLY A 229 6.47 -12.16 14.33
C GLY A 229 5.01 -11.91 14.70
N TYR A 230 4.11 -12.08 13.73
CA TYR A 230 2.70 -11.76 13.84
C TYR A 230 1.82 -12.95 13.46
N LYS A 231 0.62 -13.01 14.04
CA LYS A 231 -0.40 -13.99 13.68
C LYS A 231 -1.81 -13.38 13.71
N MET A 232 -2.72 -13.95 12.95
CA MET A 232 -4.15 -13.75 13.16
C MET A 232 -4.62 -14.70 14.27
N GLU A 233 -5.12 -14.15 15.38
CA GLU A 233 -5.69 -14.97 16.47
C GLU A 233 -7.02 -15.56 16.03
N LYS A 234 -7.30 -16.80 16.41
CA LYS A 234 -8.55 -17.49 16.08
C LYS A 234 -9.68 -17.02 17.01
N HIS A 235 -10.78 -16.57 16.43
CA HIS A 235 -12.01 -16.23 17.15
C HIS A 235 -13.17 -17.07 16.62
N GLN A 236 -13.96 -17.63 17.52
CA GLN A 236 -15.24 -18.23 17.20
C GLN A 236 -16.30 -17.12 17.07
N LYS A 237 -17.30 -17.35 16.21
CA LYS A 237 -18.45 -16.46 16.05
C LYS A 237 -19.29 -16.44 17.30
#